data_7ccd9ddb49135070a8223ddd3225d0b3
#
_entry.id   7ccd9ddb49135070a8223ddd3225d0b3
#
_cell.length_a   1.000
_cell.length_b   1.000
_cell.length_c   1.000
_cell.angle_alpha   90.00
_cell.angle_beta   90.00
_cell.angle_gamma   90.00
#
_symmetry.space_group_name_H-M   'P 1'
#
loop_
_entity.id
_entity.type
_entity.pdbx_description
1 polymer ?
#
loop_
_entity_poly.entity_id
_entity_poly.type
_entity_poly.pdbx_seq_one_letter_code
_entity_poly.pdbx_strand_id
1 'polypeptide(L)'
;GYRAGAPFMRGYAPTSIPANGAYQTAALATDANALHEKLGGNSDAVIIGHDWGAPAVYGAAILEPARWKTVVGMSVPPWGAMGNAFISNLNQVQRSWYMFFFQHGLSDFVVGANNLAFIDMLWDQWSPGFSADEDIANAKATIATPEHLAATLGYYRATLGAGFRDPALNEAQSLVQGENPPQPLLYLHGENDGCIGTEVARDAATRAPSNARVEIIQGAGHFMQLEQPAKVNKLIVNWITSNAS
;
A
#
# COMPACT_ATOMS: atom_id res chain seq x y z
N GLY A 1 -19.27 14.86 9.96
CA GLY A 1 -18.22 14.78 8.95
C GLY A 1 -16.89 14.34 9.55
N TYR A 2 -15.95 13.95 8.72
CA TYR A 2 -14.61 13.54 9.13
C TYR A 2 -13.59 14.60 8.72
N ARG A 3 -12.51 14.74 9.51
CA ARG A 3 -11.30 15.43 9.09
C ARG A 3 -10.41 14.40 8.41
N ALA A 4 -10.05 14.60 7.15
CA ALA A 4 -9.16 13.71 6.41
C ALA A 4 -7.74 14.30 6.34
N GLY A 5 -6.73 13.45 6.45
CA GLY A 5 -5.33 13.75 6.22
C GLY A 5 -4.73 12.72 5.27
N ALA A 6 -4.06 13.17 4.21
CA ALA A 6 -3.35 12.32 3.27
C ALA A 6 -1.87 12.73 3.20
N PRO A 7 -0.98 12.06 3.92
CA PRO A 7 0.43 12.40 3.93
C PRO A 7 1.14 11.85 2.68
N PHE A 8 2.18 12.54 2.24
CA PHE A 8 3.19 11.91 1.41
C PHE A 8 4.02 10.97 2.29
N MET A 9 4.13 9.73 1.91
CA MET A 9 4.86 8.72 2.68
C MET A 9 6.36 9.03 2.73
N ARG A 10 7.09 8.45 3.70
CA ARG A 10 8.54 8.66 3.83
C ARG A 10 9.27 8.44 2.50
N GLY A 11 10.19 9.33 2.16
CA GLY A 11 10.96 9.23 0.91
C GLY A 11 10.24 9.67 -0.36
N TYR A 12 8.97 10.05 -0.30
CA TYR A 12 8.26 10.72 -1.40
C TYR A 12 8.18 12.22 -1.12
N ALA A 13 8.70 13.06 -2.02
CA ALA A 13 8.67 14.51 -1.84
C ALA A 13 7.22 15.03 -1.71
N PRO A 14 6.94 16.04 -0.87
CA PRO A 14 7.89 16.84 -0.08
C PRO A 14 8.32 16.23 1.27
N THR A 15 7.89 15.00 1.59
CA THR A 15 8.34 14.33 2.82
C THR A 15 9.82 13.99 2.72
N SER A 16 10.54 14.20 3.81
CA SER A 16 11.98 13.97 3.88
C SER A 16 12.35 12.49 3.70
N ILE A 17 13.56 12.28 3.23
CA ILE A 17 14.19 10.95 3.23
C ILE A 17 14.60 10.63 4.67
N PRO A 18 14.22 9.46 5.21
CA PRO A 18 14.52 9.10 6.58
C PRO A 18 16.04 8.93 6.77
N ALA A 19 16.59 9.59 7.79
CA ALA A 19 18.04 9.57 8.06
C ALA A 19 18.58 8.15 8.34
N ASN A 20 17.74 7.25 8.88
CA ASN A 20 18.10 5.85 9.12
C ASN A 20 17.95 4.95 7.89
N GLY A 21 17.43 5.44 6.76
CA GLY A 21 17.25 4.67 5.53
C GLY A 21 16.28 3.48 5.64
N ALA A 22 15.43 3.43 6.67
CA ALA A 22 14.51 2.32 6.90
C ALA A 22 13.22 2.46 6.08
N TYR A 23 12.93 1.45 5.26
CA TYR A 23 11.73 1.38 4.41
C TYR A 23 10.92 0.09 4.61
N GLN A 24 11.26 -0.73 5.59
CA GLN A 24 10.48 -1.92 5.95
C GLN A 24 9.08 -1.56 6.46
N THR A 25 8.13 -2.47 6.33
CA THR A 25 6.71 -2.23 6.66
C THR A 25 6.51 -1.69 8.08
N ALA A 26 7.27 -2.18 9.07
CA ALA A 26 7.19 -1.67 10.43
C ALA A 26 7.54 -0.18 10.54
N ALA A 27 8.47 0.32 9.71
CA ALA A 27 8.81 1.74 9.67
C ALA A 27 7.64 2.58 9.14
N LEU A 28 6.95 2.09 8.09
CA LEU A 28 5.77 2.75 7.52
C LEU A 28 4.60 2.77 8.52
N ALA A 29 4.41 1.65 9.23
CA ALA A 29 3.41 1.51 10.27
C ALA A 29 3.64 2.47 11.44
N THR A 30 4.89 2.61 11.87
CA THR A 30 5.29 3.54 12.93
C THR A 30 5.05 5.00 12.52
N ASP A 31 5.31 5.36 11.27
CA ASP A 31 4.97 6.70 10.76
C ASP A 31 3.47 6.98 10.84
N ALA A 32 2.64 6.01 10.45
CA ALA A 32 1.19 6.18 10.50
C ALA A 32 0.69 6.41 11.94
N ASN A 33 1.22 5.68 12.91
CA ASN A 33 0.88 5.85 14.32
C ASN A 33 1.39 7.20 14.87
N ALA A 34 2.59 7.64 14.49
CA ALA A 34 3.12 8.95 14.85
C ALA A 34 2.30 10.11 14.25
N LEU A 35 1.83 9.94 12.99
CA LEU A 35 0.94 10.92 12.35
C LEU A 35 -0.42 11.00 13.05
N HIS A 36 -1.01 9.87 13.44
CA HIS A 36 -2.24 9.84 14.24
C HIS A 36 -2.10 10.73 15.49
N GLU A 37 -1.03 10.54 16.25
CA GLU A 37 -0.76 11.31 17.46
C GLU A 37 -0.55 12.80 17.14
N LYS A 38 0.29 13.11 16.16
CA LYS A 38 0.61 14.48 15.74
C LYS A 38 -0.59 15.26 15.26
N LEU A 39 -1.54 14.59 14.60
CA LEU A 39 -2.79 15.18 14.12
C LEU A 39 -3.88 15.25 15.19
N GLY A 40 -3.61 14.81 16.41
CA GLY A 40 -4.58 14.77 17.51
C GLY A 40 -5.68 13.74 17.27
N GLY A 41 -5.32 12.58 16.70
CA GLY A 41 -6.23 11.46 16.53
C GLY A 41 -6.69 10.89 17.87
N ASN A 42 -7.86 10.28 17.88
CA ASN A 42 -8.42 9.55 19.02
C ASN A 42 -8.76 8.11 18.61
N SER A 43 -9.32 7.33 19.53
CA SER A 43 -9.71 5.93 19.29
C SER A 43 -10.82 5.72 18.26
N ASP A 44 -11.48 6.79 17.79
CA ASP A 44 -12.47 6.75 16.71
C ASP A 44 -11.83 6.94 15.32
N ALA A 45 -10.51 7.11 15.27
CA ALA A 45 -9.82 7.33 14.01
C ALA A 45 -9.92 6.11 13.08
N VAL A 46 -10.02 6.41 11.78
CA VAL A 46 -10.04 5.43 10.70
C VAL A 46 -8.73 5.56 9.92
N ILE A 47 -8.14 4.43 9.57
CA ILE A 47 -6.96 4.43 8.73
C ILE A 47 -7.22 3.75 7.39
N ILE A 48 -6.78 4.40 6.30
CA ILE A 48 -7.04 3.95 4.92
C ILE A 48 -5.71 3.91 4.18
N GLY A 49 -5.41 2.82 3.50
CA GLY A 49 -4.18 2.66 2.73
C GLY A 49 -4.41 2.01 1.38
N HIS A 50 -3.68 2.49 0.37
CA HIS A 50 -3.65 1.95 -0.98
C HIS A 50 -2.21 1.58 -1.34
N ASP A 51 -2.00 0.53 -2.10
CA ASP A 51 -0.68 0.03 -2.52
C ASP A 51 0.27 -0.12 -1.31
N TRP A 52 1.44 0.52 -1.26
CA TRP A 52 2.32 0.52 -0.08
C TRP A 52 1.67 1.09 1.18
N GLY A 53 0.64 1.92 1.03
CA GLY A 53 -0.17 2.37 2.15
C GLY A 53 -0.97 1.25 2.81
N ALA A 54 -1.37 0.20 2.07
CA ALA A 54 -2.16 -0.89 2.64
C ALA A 54 -1.36 -1.71 3.69
N PRO A 55 -0.16 -2.26 3.42
CA PRO A 55 0.65 -2.90 4.47
C PRO A 55 1.03 -1.93 5.60
N ALA A 56 1.21 -0.64 5.33
CA ALA A 56 1.48 0.36 6.36
C ALA A 56 0.30 0.48 7.35
N VAL A 57 -0.94 0.57 6.84
CA VAL A 57 -2.13 0.70 7.71
C VAL A 57 -2.46 -0.60 8.44
N TYR A 58 -2.23 -1.76 7.82
CA TYR A 58 -2.36 -3.04 8.52
C TYR A 58 -1.36 -3.11 9.69
N GLY A 59 -0.09 -2.79 9.42
CA GLY A 59 0.94 -2.76 10.43
C GLY A 59 0.67 -1.76 11.54
N ALA A 60 0.22 -0.55 11.22
CA ALA A 60 -0.14 0.46 12.21
C ALA A 60 -1.22 -0.03 13.18
N ALA A 61 -2.25 -0.68 12.65
CA ALA A 61 -3.36 -1.24 13.41
C ALA A 61 -2.96 -2.45 14.26
N ILE A 62 -1.98 -3.23 13.82
CA ILE A 62 -1.40 -4.35 14.59
C ILE A 62 -0.55 -3.82 15.75
N LEU A 63 0.34 -2.85 15.48
CA LEU A 63 1.30 -2.36 16.46
C LEU A 63 0.63 -1.55 17.58
N GLU A 64 -0.37 -0.74 17.25
CA GLU A 64 -1.07 0.11 18.22
C GLU A 64 -2.61 0.03 18.02
N PRO A 65 -3.22 -1.13 18.37
CA PRO A 65 -4.61 -1.41 18.03
C PRO A 65 -5.63 -0.45 18.66
N ALA A 66 -5.31 0.15 19.80
CA ALA A 66 -6.20 1.08 20.49
C ALA A 66 -6.34 2.46 19.80
N ARG A 67 -5.49 2.76 18.79
CA ARG A 67 -5.55 4.03 18.06
C ARG A 67 -6.62 4.03 16.97
N TRP A 68 -6.97 2.87 16.45
CA TRP A 68 -7.71 2.76 15.20
C TRP A 68 -9.04 2.02 15.40
N LYS A 69 -10.15 2.65 15.05
CA LYS A 69 -11.48 2.05 15.13
C LYS A 69 -11.73 1.05 14.02
N THR A 70 -11.29 1.38 12.81
CA THR A 70 -11.45 0.53 11.62
C THR A 70 -10.34 0.78 10.61
N VAL A 71 -10.08 -0.24 9.81
CA VAL A 71 -9.02 -0.26 8.80
C VAL A 71 -9.63 -0.45 7.42
N VAL A 72 -9.12 0.27 6.43
CA VAL A 72 -9.44 0.05 5.02
C VAL A 72 -8.15 -0.15 4.24
N GLY A 73 -8.02 -1.29 3.57
CA GLY A 73 -6.92 -1.58 2.65
C GLY A 73 -7.40 -1.64 1.21
N MET A 74 -6.59 -1.16 0.28
CA MET A 74 -6.89 -1.19 -1.15
C MET A 74 -5.72 -1.74 -1.96
N SER A 75 -6.04 -2.55 -2.94
CA SER A 75 -5.16 -3.18 -3.93
C SER A 75 -4.17 -4.21 -3.39
N VAL A 76 -3.53 -4.00 -2.22
CA VAL A 76 -2.64 -5.00 -1.61
C VAL A 76 -3.37 -5.78 -0.53
N PRO A 77 -3.56 -7.11 -0.70
CA PRO A 77 -4.38 -7.90 0.22
C PRO A 77 -3.67 -8.21 1.54
N PRO A 78 -4.44 -8.27 2.65
CA PRO A 78 -3.96 -8.72 3.96
C PRO A 78 -3.81 -10.25 4.04
N TRP A 79 -3.62 -10.75 5.25
CA TRP A 79 -3.65 -12.19 5.63
C TRP A 79 -2.61 -13.06 4.90
N GLY A 80 -1.44 -12.50 4.59
CA GLY A 80 -0.35 -13.23 3.95
C GLY A 80 -0.63 -13.65 2.50
N ALA A 81 -1.69 -13.12 1.87
CA ALA A 81 -2.10 -13.53 0.53
C ALA A 81 -1.02 -13.29 -0.53
N MET A 82 -0.29 -12.17 -0.45
CA MET A 82 0.83 -11.90 -1.37
C MET A 82 1.97 -12.90 -1.23
N GLY A 83 2.37 -13.22 0.01
CA GLY A 83 3.42 -14.22 0.26
C GLY A 83 3.03 -15.59 -0.31
N ASN A 84 1.78 -16.00 -0.10
CA ASN A 84 1.26 -17.24 -0.67
C ASN A 84 1.23 -17.19 -2.21
N ALA A 85 0.80 -16.07 -2.80
CA ALA A 85 0.73 -15.91 -4.25
C ALA A 85 2.11 -15.99 -4.91
N PHE A 86 3.16 -15.44 -4.31
CA PHE A 86 4.53 -15.59 -4.82
C PHE A 86 5.03 -17.04 -4.87
N ILE A 87 4.50 -17.92 -4.01
CA ILE A 87 4.90 -19.33 -3.97
C ILE A 87 4.01 -20.17 -4.91
N SER A 88 2.73 -19.86 -5.02
CA SER A 88 1.73 -20.75 -5.63
C SER A 88 1.13 -20.24 -6.95
N ASN A 89 1.35 -18.98 -7.34
CA ASN A 89 0.72 -18.36 -8.50
C ASN A 89 1.75 -17.71 -9.45
N LEU A 90 2.13 -18.44 -10.50
CA LEU A 90 3.12 -17.96 -11.48
C LEU A 90 2.63 -16.71 -12.26
N ASN A 91 1.32 -16.53 -12.44
CA ASN A 91 0.79 -15.32 -13.07
C ASN A 91 1.05 -14.10 -12.18
N GLN A 92 0.93 -14.25 -10.85
CA GLN A 92 1.28 -13.16 -9.93
C GLN A 92 2.78 -12.89 -9.92
N VAL A 93 3.60 -13.91 -9.94
CA VAL A 93 5.07 -13.76 -10.09
C VAL A 93 5.39 -12.96 -11.37
N GLN A 94 4.73 -13.28 -12.47
CA GLN A 94 4.92 -12.56 -13.73
C GLN A 94 4.43 -11.09 -13.64
N ARG A 95 3.27 -10.81 -13.04
CA ARG A 95 2.80 -9.42 -12.83
C ARG A 95 3.76 -8.64 -11.94
N SER A 96 4.36 -9.29 -10.96
CA SER A 96 5.29 -8.69 -10.01
C SER A 96 6.75 -8.62 -10.51
N TRP A 97 7.00 -8.82 -11.80
CA TRP A 97 8.35 -8.85 -12.39
C TRP A 97 9.19 -7.62 -12.02
N TYR A 98 8.57 -6.45 -11.95
CA TYR A 98 9.22 -5.19 -11.62
C TYR A 98 9.77 -5.19 -10.18
N MET A 99 9.13 -5.88 -9.23
CA MET A 99 9.59 -5.99 -7.85
C MET A 99 10.92 -6.75 -7.77
N PHE A 100 11.10 -7.77 -8.63
CA PHE A 100 12.37 -8.51 -8.76
C PHE A 100 13.40 -7.69 -9.51
N PHE A 101 13.01 -6.95 -10.55
CA PHE A 101 13.87 -6.04 -11.28
C PHE A 101 14.44 -4.94 -10.37
N PHE A 102 13.65 -4.42 -9.45
CA PHE A 102 14.08 -3.39 -8.50
C PHE A 102 15.17 -3.86 -7.52
N GLN A 103 15.38 -5.18 -7.39
CA GLN A 103 16.51 -5.72 -6.61
C GLN A 103 17.84 -5.60 -7.35
N HIS A 104 17.83 -5.43 -8.65
CA HIS A 104 19.04 -5.31 -9.48
C HIS A 104 19.45 -3.83 -9.60
N GLY A 105 20.76 -3.53 -9.45
CA GLY A 105 21.28 -2.15 -9.50
C GLY A 105 21.01 -1.41 -10.81
N LEU A 106 20.72 -2.12 -11.92
CA LEU A 106 20.32 -1.50 -13.19
C LEU A 106 19.00 -0.71 -13.05
N SER A 107 18.13 -1.07 -12.10
CA SER A 107 16.85 -0.40 -11.90
C SER A 107 16.99 1.07 -11.52
N ASP A 108 18.05 1.45 -10.82
CA ASP A 108 18.31 2.86 -10.45
C ASP A 108 18.43 3.76 -11.70
N PHE A 109 19.02 3.21 -12.76
CA PHE A 109 19.20 3.93 -14.02
C PHE A 109 17.97 3.84 -14.92
N VAL A 110 17.39 2.65 -15.06
CA VAL A 110 16.28 2.41 -15.98
C VAL A 110 15.00 3.13 -15.54
N VAL A 111 14.67 3.07 -14.23
CA VAL A 111 13.48 3.73 -13.70
C VAL A 111 13.60 5.24 -13.76
N GLY A 112 14.80 5.79 -13.54
CA GLY A 112 15.07 7.23 -13.62
C GLY A 112 15.19 7.78 -15.04
N ALA A 113 15.33 6.90 -16.06
CA ALA A 113 15.55 7.32 -17.43
C ALA A 113 14.28 7.90 -18.09
N ASN A 114 14.50 8.66 -19.20
CA ASN A 114 13.43 9.11 -20.09
C ASN A 114 12.27 9.79 -19.36
N ASN A 115 12.55 10.69 -18.45
CA ASN A 115 11.54 11.37 -17.62
C ASN A 115 10.63 10.40 -16.87
N LEU A 116 11.22 9.36 -16.24
CA LEU A 116 10.49 8.33 -15.50
C LEU A 116 9.44 7.58 -16.34
N ALA A 117 9.71 7.35 -17.64
CA ALA A 117 8.78 6.63 -18.53
C ALA A 117 8.43 5.21 -18.03
N PHE A 118 9.26 4.65 -17.15
CA PHE A 118 8.97 3.39 -16.47
C PHE A 118 7.69 3.47 -15.61
N ILE A 119 7.44 4.63 -15.01
CA ILE A 119 6.23 4.86 -14.20
C ILE A 119 4.99 4.90 -15.10
N ASP A 120 5.06 5.55 -16.28
CA ASP A 120 3.94 5.55 -17.26
C ASP A 120 3.57 4.12 -17.64
N MET A 121 4.58 3.31 -17.95
CA MET A 121 4.39 1.91 -18.31
C MET A 121 3.73 1.10 -17.18
N LEU A 122 4.14 1.29 -15.91
CA LEU A 122 3.52 0.58 -14.79
C LEU A 122 2.06 0.99 -14.60
N TRP A 123 1.73 2.28 -14.72
CA TRP A 123 0.35 2.76 -14.61
C TRP A 123 -0.54 2.16 -15.69
N ASP A 124 -0.08 2.14 -16.94
CA ASP A 124 -0.80 1.52 -18.05
C ASP A 124 -1.04 0.02 -17.83
N GLN A 125 -0.02 -0.70 -17.33
CA GLN A 125 -0.14 -2.12 -17.01
C GLN A 125 -1.07 -2.39 -15.81
N TRP A 126 -1.06 -1.52 -14.79
CA TRP A 126 -1.79 -1.73 -13.54
C TRP A 126 -3.25 -1.31 -13.62
N SER A 127 -3.56 -0.28 -14.40
CA SER A 127 -4.94 0.20 -14.65
C SER A 127 -5.18 0.37 -16.16
N PRO A 128 -5.31 -0.74 -16.90
CA PRO A 128 -5.43 -0.70 -18.36
C PRO A 128 -6.62 0.14 -18.83
N GLY A 129 -6.33 1.12 -19.70
CA GLY A 129 -7.36 2.00 -20.27
C GLY A 129 -7.79 3.17 -19.38
N PHE A 130 -7.19 3.34 -18.20
CA PHE A 130 -7.41 4.52 -17.36
C PHE A 130 -6.45 5.65 -17.74
N SER A 131 -7.00 6.77 -18.20
CA SER A 131 -6.23 7.97 -18.48
C SER A 131 -5.99 8.75 -17.19
N ALA A 132 -4.73 8.85 -16.77
CA ALA A 132 -4.33 9.40 -15.47
C ALA A 132 -3.15 10.39 -15.60
N ASP A 133 -3.09 11.17 -16.68
CA ASP A 133 -1.93 12.02 -16.99
C ASP A 133 -1.52 12.97 -15.87
N GLU A 134 -2.50 13.58 -15.18
CA GLU A 134 -2.25 14.48 -14.05
C GLU A 134 -1.74 13.71 -12.82
N ASP A 135 -2.36 12.56 -12.50
CA ASP A 135 -1.95 11.75 -11.35
C ASP A 135 -0.55 11.16 -11.55
N ILE A 136 -0.25 10.71 -12.78
CA ILE A 136 1.09 10.22 -13.15
C ILE A 136 2.12 11.34 -13.04
N ALA A 137 1.81 12.55 -13.54
CA ALA A 137 2.71 13.70 -13.42
C ALA A 137 2.99 14.05 -11.96
N ASN A 138 1.95 14.04 -11.12
CA ASN A 138 2.07 14.27 -9.69
C ASN A 138 2.91 13.18 -9.00
N ALA A 139 2.68 11.90 -9.33
CA ALA A 139 3.48 10.79 -8.80
C ALA A 139 4.96 10.93 -9.18
N LYS A 140 5.27 11.21 -10.45
CA LYS A 140 6.63 11.44 -10.93
C LYS A 140 7.31 12.61 -10.22
N ALA A 141 6.59 13.70 -9.94
CA ALA A 141 7.13 14.85 -9.22
C ALA A 141 7.63 14.49 -7.81
N THR A 142 7.00 13.52 -7.15
CA THR A 142 7.40 13.07 -5.80
C THR A 142 8.71 12.27 -5.78
N ILE A 143 9.13 11.70 -6.91
CA ILE A 143 10.31 10.84 -7.06
C ILE A 143 11.33 11.38 -8.07
N ALA A 144 11.22 12.65 -8.43
CA ALA A 144 12.00 13.27 -9.51
C ALA A 144 13.51 13.39 -9.21
N THR A 145 13.92 13.36 -7.94
CA THR A 145 15.35 13.38 -7.61
C THR A 145 15.91 11.97 -7.44
N PRO A 146 17.22 11.76 -7.69
CA PRO A 146 17.83 10.43 -7.50
C PRO A 146 17.64 9.88 -6.09
N GLU A 147 17.66 10.74 -5.08
CA GLU A 147 17.50 10.34 -3.67
C GLU A 147 16.07 9.87 -3.37
N HIS A 148 15.06 10.58 -3.88
CA HIS A 148 13.66 10.16 -3.72
C HIS A 148 13.34 8.90 -4.55
N LEU A 149 13.92 8.76 -5.74
CA LEU A 149 13.83 7.54 -6.53
C LEU A 149 14.44 6.35 -5.80
N ALA A 150 15.65 6.51 -5.25
CA ALA A 150 16.31 5.47 -4.46
C ALA A 150 15.49 5.09 -3.22
N ALA A 151 14.88 6.08 -2.55
CA ALA A 151 13.98 5.87 -1.43
C ALA A 151 12.77 5.01 -1.83
N THR A 152 12.13 5.32 -2.96
CA THR A 152 10.99 4.56 -3.50
C THR A 152 11.37 3.11 -3.81
N LEU A 153 12.50 2.87 -4.47
CA LEU A 153 13.02 1.52 -4.71
C LEU A 153 13.39 0.81 -3.39
N GLY A 154 13.75 1.57 -2.36
CA GLY A 154 14.06 1.10 -1.02
C GLY A 154 12.93 0.29 -0.36
N TYR A 155 11.67 0.63 -0.62
CA TYR A 155 10.50 -0.12 -0.13
C TYR A 155 10.53 -1.59 -0.61
N TYR A 156 10.74 -1.78 -1.91
CA TYR A 156 10.81 -3.11 -2.52
C TYR A 156 12.07 -3.87 -2.09
N ARG A 157 13.20 -3.18 -1.99
CA ARG A 157 14.48 -3.76 -1.56
C ARG A 157 14.44 -4.21 -0.10
N ALA A 158 13.85 -3.41 0.78
CA ALA A 158 13.68 -3.77 2.19
C ALA A 158 12.67 -4.91 2.40
N THR A 159 11.71 -5.09 1.50
CA THR A 159 10.66 -6.12 1.63
C THR A 159 11.07 -7.45 1.03
N LEU A 160 11.61 -7.47 -0.19
CA LEU A 160 11.86 -8.69 -0.97
C LEU A 160 13.34 -9.04 -1.11
N GLY A 161 14.24 -8.12 -0.85
CA GLY A 161 15.66 -8.28 -1.12
C GLY A 161 16.56 -8.12 0.10
N ALA A 162 17.80 -7.77 -0.18
CA ALA A 162 18.85 -7.51 0.79
C ALA A 162 18.97 -5.99 1.12
N GLY A 163 17.94 -5.20 0.84
CA GLY A 163 17.91 -3.78 1.21
C GLY A 163 17.99 -3.59 2.72
N PHE A 164 18.48 -2.42 3.11
CA PHE A 164 18.65 -2.12 4.52
C PHE A 164 17.31 -2.22 5.27
N ARG A 165 17.37 -2.84 6.43
CA ARG A 165 16.30 -2.87 7.44
C ARG A 165 16.90 -2.41 8.76
N ASP A 166 16.22 -1.50 9.43
CA ASP A 166 16.63 -1.05 10.76
C ASP A 166 16.44 -2.19 11.77
N PRO A 167 17.50 -2.69 12.41
CA PRO A 167 17.39 -3.78 13.39
C PRO A 167 16.54 -3.41 14.61
N ALA A 168 16.44 -2.13 14.96
CA ALA A 168 15.61 -1.66 16.05
C ALA A 168 14.11 -1.94 15.82
N LEU A 169 13.70 -2.19 14.57
CA LEU A 169 12.31 -2.51 14.20
C LEU A 169 12.06 -4.02 13.97
N ASN A 170 13.03 -4.89 14.27
CA ASN A 170 12.88 -6.33 13.97
C ASN A 170 11.69 -6.97 14.68
N GLU A 171 11.44 -6.64 15.94
CA GLU A 171 10.30 -7.16 16.70
C GLU A 171 8.98 -6.68 16.08
N ALA A 172 8.85 -5.37 15.84
CA ALA A 172 7.70 -4.79 15.16
C ALA A 172 7.49 -5.36 13.75
N GLN A 173 8.58 -5.59 12.99
CA GLN A 173 8.53 -6.18 11.67
C GLN A 173 7.99 -7.62 11.71
N SER A 174 8.38 -8.40 12.71
CA SER A 174 7.88 -9.77 12.91
C SER A 174 6.38 -9.77 13.22
N LEU A 175 5.91 -8.84 14.06
CA LEU A 175 4.49 -8.69 14.37
C LEU A 175 3.67 -8.32 13.13
N VAL A 176 4.07 -7.30 12.38
CA VAL A 176 3.30 -6.84 11.20
C VAL A 176 3.29 -7.86 10.05
N GLN A 177 4.23 -8.81 10.04
CA GLN A 177 4.27 -9.89 9.06
C GLN A 177 3.50 -11.14 9.50
N GLY A 178 3.36 -11.36 10.80
CA GLY A 178 2.77 -12.57 11.38
C GLY A 178 1.33 -12.43 11.83
N GLU A 179 0.89 -11.21 12.15
CA GLU A 179 -0.42 -10.95 12.74
C GLU A 179 -1.39 -10.30 11.74
N ASN A 180 -2.66 -10.23 12.15
CA ASN A 180 -3.71 -9.54 11.40
C ASN A 180 -4.27 -8.37 12.21
N PRO A 181 -4.73 -7.29 11.56
CA PRO A 181 -5.42 -6.21 12.26
C PRO A 181 -6.63 -6.74 13.03
N PRO A 182 -6.73 -6.46 14.34
CA PRO A 182 -7.86 -6.93 15.16
C PRO A 182 -9.15 -6.11 14.93
N GLN A 183 -9.04 -4.94 14.30
CA GLN A 183 -10.17 -4.06 14.03
C GLN A 183 -11.04 -4.58 12.87
N PRO A 184 -12.28 -4.10 12.74
CA PRO A 184 -13.05 -4.26 11.51
C PRO A 184 -12.26 -3.80 10.30
N LEU A 185 -12.10 -4.68 9.29
CA LEU A 185 -11.29 -4.43 8.11
C LEU A 185 -12.10 -4.52 6.83
N LEU A 186 -12.09 -3.45 6.02
CA LEU A 186 -12.58 -3.48 4.64
C LEU A 186 -11.39 -3.59 3.70
N TYR A 187 -11.41 -4.61 2.84
CA TYR A 187 -10.46 -4.74 1.74
C TYR A 187 -11.15 -4.53 0.40
N LEU A 188 -10.66 -3.59 -0.40
CA LEU A 188 -11.14 -3.28 -1.74
C LEU A 188 -10.10 -3.67 -2.78
N HIS A 189 -10.55 -4.25 -3.90
CA HIS A 189 -9.66 -4.67 -4.98
C HIS A 189 -10.29 -4.42 -6.34
N GLY A 190 -9.51 -3.91 -7.30
CA GLY A 190 -9.97 -3.71 -8.67
C GLY A 190 -10.05 -5.02 -9.45
N GLU A 191 -11.15 -5.25 -10.18
CA GLU A 191 -11.32 -6.47 -10.98
C GLU A 191 -10.22 -6.62 -12.05
N ASN A 192 -9.80 -5.50 -12.64
CA ASN A 192 -8.82 -5.43 -13.71
C ASN A 192 -7.43 -5.01 -13.23
N ASP A 193 -7.14 -5.18 -11.93
CA ASP A 193 -5.84 -4.83 -11.36
C ASP A 193 -4.73 -5.66 -12.04
N GLY A 194 -3.87 -4.99 -12.79
CA GLY A 194 -2.74 -5.61 -13.49
C GLY A 194 -1.47 -5.73 -12.64
N CYS A 195 -1.43 -5.07 -11.47
CA CYS A 195 -0.36 -5.17 -10.49
C CYS A 195 -0.52 -6.44 -9.62
N ILE A 196 -1.68 -6.56 -8.98
CA ILE A 196 -2.05 -7.74 -8.19
C ILE A 196 -3.33 -8.33 -8.77
N GLY A 197 -3.26 -9.59 -9.20
CA GLY A 197 -4.39 -10.24 -9.85
C GLY A 197 -5.57 -10.45 -8.91
N THR A 198 -6.78 -10.32 -9.45
CA THR A 198 -8.04 -10.52 -8.71
C THR A 198 -8.12 -11.90 -8.04
N GLU A 199 -7.45 -12.91 -8.61
CA GLU A 199 -7.36 -14.25 -8.02
C GLU A 199 -6.66 -14.22 -6.65
N VAL A 200 -5.69 -13.31 -6.43
CA VAL A 200 -5.03 -13.14 -5.12
C VAL A 200 -6.00 -12.51 -4.11
N ALA A 201 -6.81 -11.55 -4.54
CA ALA A 201 -7.85 -10.96 -3.70
C ALA A 201 -8.96 -11.97 -3.33
N ARG A 202 -9.34 -12.84 -4.27
CA ARG A 202 -10.30 -13.92 -4.02
C ARG A 202 -9.75 -14.97 -3.05
N ASP A 203 -8.47 -15.33 -3.18
CA ASP A 203 -7.80 -16.19 -2.20
C ASP A 203 -7.76 -15.54 -0.81
N ALA A 204 -7.43 -14.25 -0.72
CA ALA A 204 -7.50 -13.50 0.53
C ALA A 204 -8.91 -13.53 1.16
N ALA A 205 -9.97 -13.42 0.35
CA ALA A 205 -11.34 -13.49 0.84
C ALA A 205 -11.69 -14.83 1.51
N THR A 206 -11.08 -15.93 1.07
CA THR A 206 -11.30 -17.25 1.70
C THR A 206 -10.71 -17.36 3.11
N ARG A 207 -9.79 -16.47 3.47
CA ARG A 207 -9.10 -16.41 4.77
C ARG A 207 -9.57 -15.25 5.64
N ALA A 208 -10.50 -14.45 5.12
CA ALA A 208 -10.99 -13.28 5.82
C ALA A 208 -11.66 -13.67 7.15
N PRO A 209 -11.27 -13.06 8.27
CA PRO A 209 -11.95 -13.26 9.54
C PRO A 209 -13.36 -12.64 9.51
N SER A 210 -14.21 -13.02 10.47
CA SER A 210 -15.63 -12.60 10.51
C SER A 210 -15.83 -11.07 10.65
N ASN A 211 -14.83 -10.36 11.14
CA ASN A 211 -14.83 -8.91 11.24
C ASN A 211 -14.29 -8.19 9.99
N ALA A 212 -14.04 -8.93 8.93
CA ALA A 212 -13.52 -8.38 7.68
C ALA A 212 -14.51 -8.55 6.52
N ARG A 213 -14.41 -7.64 5.56
CA ARG A 213 -15.16 -7.66 4.30
C ARG A 213 -14.23 -7.43 3.12
N VAL A 214 -14.39 -8.24 2.08
CA VAL A 214 -13.66 -8.12 0.81
C VAL A 214 -14.64 -7.75 -0.29
N GLU A 215 -14.32 -6.71 -1.06
CA GLU A 215 -15.13 -6.24 -2.18
C GLU A 215 -14.28 -6.12 -3.44
N ILE A 216 -14.75 -6.70 -4.53
CA ILE A 216 -14.16 -6.54 -5.86
C ILE A 216 -14.87 -5.42 -6.61
N ILE A 217 -14.11 -4.43 -7.04
CA ILE A 217 -14.62 -3.26 -7.77
C ILE A 217 -14.62 -3.59 -9.27
N GLN A 218 -15.79 -3.94 -9.78
CA GLN A 218 -16.01 -4.29 -11.17
C GLN A 218 -15.57 -3.16 -12.11
N GLY A 219 -14.74 -3.50 -13.11
CA GLY A 219 -14.30 -2.59 -14.15
C GLY A 219 -13.20 -1.61 -13.73
N ALA A 220 -12.67 -1.70 -12.50
CA ALA A 220 -11.54 -0.88 -12.04
C ALA A 220 -10.23 -1.68 -12.03
N GLY A 221 -9.11 -1.01 -12.27
CA GLY A 221 -7.76 -1.51 -12.11
C GLY A 221 -7.18 -1.25 -10.72
N HIS A 222 -5.87 -1.05 -10.68
CA HIS A 222 -5.11 -0.85 -9.44
C HIS A 222 -5.48 0.43 -8.69
N PHE A 223 -5.72 1.51 -9.43
CA PHE A 223 -6.04 2.83 -8.88
C PHE A 223 -7.55 3.06 -8.77
N MET A 224 -8.29 2.07 -8.27
CA MET A 224 -9.76 2.07 -8.22
C MET A 224 -10.37 3.32 -7.57
N GLN A 225 -9.68 3.96 -6.62
CA GLN A 225 -10.12 5.18 -5.96
C GLN A 225 -10.09 6.40 -6.90
N LEU A 226 -9.25 6.36 -7.94
CA LEU A 226 -9.19 7.36 -9.00
C LEU A 226 -10.14 7.01 -10.15
N GLU A 227 -10.25 5.73 -10.50
CA GLU A 227 -11.05 5.22 -11.60
C GLU A 227 -12.55 5.27 -11.31
N GLN A 228 -12.96 4.92 -10.06
CA GLN A 228 -14.35 4.86 -9.63
C GLN A 228 -14.57 5.52 -8.26
N PRO A 229 -14.22 6.81 -8.08
CA PRO A 229 -14.21 7.47 -6.77
C PRO A 229 -15.57 7.44 -6.07
N ALA A 230 -16.66 7.61 -6.79
CA ALA A 230 -18.01 7.60 -6.21
C ALA A 230 -18.36 6.25 -5.57
N LYS A 231 -18.01 5.14 -6.22
CA LYS A 231 -18.26 3.79 -5.74
C LYS A 231 -17.37 3.45 -4.55
N VAL A 232 -16.07 3.71 -4.68
CA VAL A 232 -15.09 3.45 -3.63
C VAL A 232 -15.40 4.25 -2.37
N ASN A 233 -15.63 5.56 -2.50
CA ASN A 233 -16.00 6.43 -1.38
C ASN A 233 -17.29 5.97 -0.69
N LYS A 234 -18.29 5.55 -1.45
CA LYS A 234 -19.55 5.04 -0.88
C LYS A 234 -19.32 3.77 -0.04
N LEU A 235 -18.51 2.84 -0.53
CA LEU A 235 -18.19 1.62 0.21
C LEU A 235 -17.44 1.92 1.50
N ILE A 236 -16.43 2.81 1.44
CA ILE A 236 -15.65 3.23 2.61
C ILE A 236 -16.55 3.92 3.64
N VAL A 237 -17.35 4.92 3.23
CA VAL A 237 -18.23 5.65 4.14
C VAL A 237 -19.26 4.73 4.77
N ASN A 238 -19.87 3.83 4.00
CA ASN A 238 -20.82 2.84 4.54
C ASN A 238 -20.15 1.93 5.57
N TRP A 239 -18.92 1.46 5.29
CA TRP A 239 -18.15 0.62 6.21
C TRP A 239 -17.86 1.33 7.52
N ILE A 240 -17.36 2.55 7.44
CA ILE A 240 -17.05 3.38 8.62
C ILE A 240 -18.31 3.61 9.46
N THR A 241 -19.43 3.93 8.79
CA THR A 241 -20.69 4.21 9.49
C THR A 241 -21.28 2.98 10.17
N SER A 242 -21.20 1.81 9.53
CA SER A 242 -21.71 0.55 10.11
C SER A 242 -20.86 0.03 11.28
N ASN A 243 -19.62 0.48 11.41
CA ASN A 243 -18.71 0.14 12.50
C ASN A 243 -18.50 1.32 13.47
N ALA A 244 -19.41 2.31 13.49
CA ALA A 244 -19.31 3.49 14.33
C ALA A 244 -19.78 3.28 15.78
N SER A 245 -20.46 2.17 16.05
CA SER A 245 -20.97 1.81 17.39
C SER A 245 -19.93 1.08 18.26
#